data_127d9305cab76b9889d95923a58a1ca0
#
_entry.id   127d9305cab76b9889d95923a58a1ca0
#
_cell.length_a   1.000
_cell.length_b   1.000
_cell.length_c   1.000
_cell.angle_alpha   90.00
_cell.angle_beta   90.00
_cell.angle_gamma   90.00
#
_symmetry.space_group_name_H-M   'P 1'
#
loop_
_entity.id
_entity.type
_entity.pdbx_description
1 polymer ?
#
loop_
_entity_poly.entity_id
_entity_poly.type
_entity_poly.pdbx_seq_one_letter_code
_entity_poly.pdbx_strand_id
1 'polypeptide(L)'
;MEKIFSEIDLQQIVKRGNSLEKIMQQLHYFKNGIPNINLHKIASINDGIFQFSEPEVAEFCMYFDKHKDKYTIEKFVPASGAATRMFKSLNEFLNSFNPEKDTINSYVNINKDKDLNLFIVGLRSFPFYNELKEKTKALFTDYPSYNADQKVYAIVKTLLTEEGLNFANKPKGILPFHIQNKEILTPIDEHVFETDFYKKSSEKSKIHFTISKEFETDFLAITNKYDNLEISFSHQSETSDTIAVNSDNTPFRTENNELFFRPGGHGALIENLNQL
;
A
#
# COMPACT_ATOMS: atom_id res chain seq x y z
N MET A 1 17.75 -36.05 -7.33
CA MET A 1 17.05 -34.79 -7.07
C MET A 1 17.27 -33.92 -8.28
N GLU A 2 16.22 -33.66 -9.08
CA GLU A 2 16.30 -32.69 -10.17
C GLU A 2 16.74 -31.34 -9.60
N LYS A 3 17.70 -30.70 -10.23
CA LYS A 3 18.14 -29.35 -9.85
C LYS A 3 16.99 -28.38 -10.12
N ILE A 4 16.26 -27.97 -9.08
CA ILE A 4 15.16 -26.99 -9.18
C ILE A 4 15.68 -25.65 -9.74
N PHE A 5 16.92 -25.31 -9.45
CA PHE A 5 17.57 -24.07 -9.82
C PHE A 5 18.81 -24.31 -10.69
N SER A 6 18.94 -23.51 -11.75
CA SER A 6 20.14 -23.42 -12.57
C SER A 6 21.25 -22.61 -11.88
N GLU A 7 22.46 -22.59 -12.44
CA GLU A 7 23.56 -21.75 -11.95
C GLU A 7 23.21 -20.25 -12.05
N ILE A 8 22.48 -19.85 -13.09
CA ILE A 8 21.98 -18.47 -13.27
C ILE A 8 21.00 -18.09 -12.15
N ASP A 9 20.09 -19.01 -11.79
CA ASP A 9 19.15 -18.80 -10.69
C ASP A 9 19.89 -18.60 -9.35
N LEU A 10 20.92 -19.41 -9.09
CA LEU A 10 21.72 -19.27 -7.87
C LEU A 10 22.44 -17.91 -7.82
N GLN A 11 22.98 -17.45 -8.94
CA GLN A 11 23.58 -16.11 -9.04
C GLN A 11 22.53 -15.01 -8.81
N GLN A 12 21.32 -15.15 -9.36
CA GLN A 12 20.22 -14.21 -9.13
C GLN A 12 19.83 -14.15 -7.65
N ILE A 13 19.70 -15.30 -6.98
CA ILE A 13 19.39 -15.40 -5.55
C ILE A 13 20.44 -14.66 -4.72
N VAL A 14 21.73 -14.94 -4.96
CA VAL A 14 22.84 -14.32 -4.23
C VAL A 14 22.92 -12.82 -4.50
N LYS A 15 22.72 -12.37 -5.74
CA LYS A 15 22.72 -10.95 -6.12
C LYS A 15 21.64 -10.16 -5.37
N ARG A 16 20.50 -10.78 -5.04
CA ARG A 16 19.43 -10.20 -4.22
C ARG A 16 19.70 -10.27 -2.72
N GLY A 17 20.88 -10.77 -2.31
CA GLY A 17 21.24 -10.93 -0.90
C GLY A 17 20.49 -12.07 -0.19
N ASN A 18 19.86 -12.98 -0.94
CA ASN A 18 19.16 -14.14 -0.39
C ASN A 18 20.07 -15.38 -0.37
N SER A 19 19.74 -16.35 0.49
CA SER A 19 20.37 -17.67 0.49
C SER A 19 19.48 -18.71 -0.19
N LEU A 20 20.10 -19.71 -0.80
CA LEU A 20 19.36 -20.85 -1.36
C LEU A 20 18.51 -21.55 -0.30
N GLU A 21 19.02 -21.67 0.92
CA GLU A 21 18.30 -22.28 2.05
C GLU A 21 16.98 -21.53 2.32
N LYS A 22 17.01 -20.20 2.39
CA LYS A 22 15.82 -19.37 2.59
C LYS A 22 14.81 -19.55 1.46
N ILE A 23 15.26 -19.60 0.22
CA ILE A 23 14.37 -19.82 -0.93
C ILE A 23 13.76 -21.22 -0.92
N MET A 24 14.53 -22.25 -0.56
CA MET A 24 14.03 -23.62 -0.42
C MET A 24 13.00 -23.72 0.72
N GLN A 25 13.20 -23.00 1.81
CA GLN A 25 12.23 -22.92 2.90
C GLN A 25 10.91 -22.24 2.44
N GLN A 26 10.99 -21.17 1.66
CA GLN A 26 9.80 -20.53 1.09
C GLN A 26 9.02 -21.51 0.19
N LEU A 27 9.72 -22.24 -0.71
CA LEU A 27 9.08 -23.26 -1.55
C LEU A 27 8.46 -24.40 -0.71
N HIS A 28 9.13 -24.79 0.37
CA HIS A 28 8.56 -25.77 1.32
C HIS A 28 7.25 -25.29 1.92
N TYR A 29 7.17 -24.00 2.33
CA TYR A 29 5.94 -23.42 2.87
C TYR A 29 4.81 -23.32 1.82
N PHE A 30 5.13 -23.01 0.57
CA PHE A 30 4.11 -23.03 -0.48
C PHE A 30 3.53 -24.43 -0.71
N LYS A 31 4.39 -25.45 -0.67
CA LYS A 31 4.00 -26.84 -0.92
C LYS A 31 3.26 -27.48 0.25
N ASN A 32 3.69 -27.24 1.49
CA ASN A 32 3.26 -27.97 2.68
C ASN A 32 2.45 -27.10 3.66
N GLY A 33 2.32 -25.79 3.38
CA GLY A 33 1.74 -24.84 4.31
C GLY A 33 2.74 -24.37 5.39
N ILE A 34 2.38 -23.29 6.05
CA ILE A 34 3.09 -22.79 7.23
C ILE A 34 2.61 -23.59 8.45
N PRO A 35 3.52 -23.99 9.37
CA PRO A 35 3.13 -24.69 10.57
C PRO A 35 2.05 -23.94 11.35
N ASN A 36 1.03 -24.64 11.80
CA ASN A 36 -0.03 -24.05 12.61
C ASN A 36 0.52 -23.58 13.95
N ILE A 37 0.11 -22.39 14.37
CA ILE A 37 0.38 -21.91 15.72
C ILE A 37 -0.63 -22.54 16.68
N ASN A 38 -0.14 -23.20 17.73
CA ASN A 38 -0.99 -23.71 18.79
C ASN A 38 -1.42 -22.55 19.69
N LEU A 39 -2.65 -22.09 19.51
CA LEU A 39 -3.24 -21.05 20.35
C LEU A 39 -3.66 -21.66 21.69
N HIS A 40 -3.22 -21.03 22.80
CA HIS A 40 -3.61 -21.46 24.13
C HIS A 40 -5.08 -21.14 24.42
N LYS A 41 -5.48 -19.88 24.20
CA LYS A 41 -6.85 -19.39 24.38
C LYS A 41 -7.08 -18.09 23.63
N ILE A 42 -8.34 -17.68 23.56
CA ILE A 42 -8.73 -16.36 23.04
C ILE A 42 -8.35 -15.32 24.09
N ALA A 43 -7.74 -14.20 23.62
CA ALA A 43 -7.50 -13.04 24.47
C ALA A 43 -8.84 -12.34 24.80
N SER A 44 -9.02 -11.93 26.05
CA SER A 44 -10.18 -11.17 26.52
C SER A 44 -9.75 -10.01 27.41
N ILE A 45 -10.67 -9.10 27.74
CA ILE A 45 -10.39 -7.97 28.64
C ILE A 45 -9.91 -8.52 30.00
N ASN A 46 -8.81 -7.97 30.50
CA ASN A 46 -8.08 -8.40 31.69
C ASN A 46 -7.38 -9.77 31.58
N ASP A 47 -7.40 -10.35 30.37
CA ASP A 47 -6.71 -11.60 30.08
C ASP A 47 -6.12 -11.53 28.64
N GLY A 48 -5.01 -10.83 28.51
CA GLY A 48 -4.33 -10.56 27.23
C GLY A 48 -4.74 -9.27 26.54
N ILE A 49 -5.86 -8.64 26.92
CA ILE A 49 -6.30 -7.32 26.42
C ILE A 49 -6.40 -6.37 27.60
N PHE A 50 -5.72 -5.22 27.51
CA PHE A 50 -5.87 -4.12 28.45
C PHE A 50 -6.97 -3.16 27.96
N GLN A 51 -7.86 -2.79 28.87
CA GLN A 51 -8.83 -1.73 28.64
C GLN A 51 -8.61 -0.66 29.70
N PHE A 52 -8.28 0.55 29.26
CA PHE A 52 -8.04 1.67 30.16
C PHE A 52 -9.30 2.53 30.29
N SER A 53 -9.54 3.02 31.50
CA SER A 53 -10.55 4.05 31.75
C SER A 53 -10.04 5.42 31.28
N GLU A 54 -10.98 6.38 31.06
CA GLU A 54 -10.58 7.74 30.68
C GLU A 54 -9.57 8.40 31.65
N PRO A 55 -9.70 8.26 32.99
CA PRO A 55 -8.70 8.78 33.90
C PRO A 55 -7.30 8.15 33.72
N GLU A 56 -7.20 6.84 33.48
CA GLU A 56 -5.93 6.16 33.23
C GLU A 56 -5.30 6.64 31.92
N VAL A 57 -6.09 6.80 30.86
CA VAL A 57 -5.60 7.37 29.58
C VAL A 57 -5.06 8.79 29.83
N ALA A 58 -5.78 9.63 30.57
CA ALA A 58 -5.32 10.98 30.89
C ALA A 58 -3.99 10.96 31.70
N GLU A 59 -3.85 10.03 32.65
CA GLU A 59 -2.61 9.84 33.41
C GLU A 59 -1.43 9.45 32.50
N PHE A 60 -1.63 8.52 31.55
CA PHE A 60 -0.60 8.13 30.60
C PHE A 60 -0.22 9.29 29.67
N CYS A 61 -1.17 10.10 29.22
CA CYS A 61 -0.87 11.29 28.43
C CYS A 61 -0.01 12.30 29.23
N MET A 62 -0.40 12.58 30.47
CA MET A 62 0.39 13.47 31.35
C MET A 62 1.80 12.92 31.65
N TYR A 63 1.90 11.60 31.85
CA TYR A 63 3.19 10.95 32.04
C TYR A 63 4.07 11.09 30.80
N PHE A 64 3.52 10.85 29.61
CA PHE A 64 4.22 11.04 28.35
C PHE A 64 4.71 12.49 28.18
N ASP A 65 3.82 13.47 28.33
CA ASP A 65 4.16 14.89 28.19
C ASP A 65 5.25 15.35 29.16
N LYS A 66 5.25 14.82 30.39
CA LYS A 66 6.28 15.10 31.40
C LYS A 66 7.65 14.51 31.06
N HIS A 67 7.69 13.41 30.29
CA HIS A 67 8.93 12.64 30.10
C HIS A 67 9.43 12.63 28.66
N LYS A 68 8.62 13.04 27.66
CA LYS A 68 8.98 12.99 26.22
C LYS A 68 10.30 13.68 25.90
N ASP A 69 10.67 14.74 26.64
CA ASP A 69 11.92 15.47 26.40
C ASP A 69 13.20 14.67 26.75
N LYS A 70 13.06 13.56 27.48
CA LYS A 70 14.16 12.65 27.81
C LYS A 70 14.53 11.68 26.71
N TYR A 71 13.68 11.56 25.66
CA TYR A 71 13.82 10.57 24.60
C TYR A 71 13.93 11.24 23.25
N THR A 72 14.63 10.64 22.31
CA THR A 72 14.49 10.95 20.89
C THR A 72 13.30 10.16 20.38
N ILE A 73 12.28 10.88 19.92
CA ILE A 73 11.05 10.26 19.39
C ILE A 73 11.12 10.33 17.87
N GLU A 74 11.01 9.19 17.23
CA GLU A 74 10.94 9.07 15.79
C GLU A 74 9.72 8.22 15.38
N LYS A 75 8.95 8.71 14.42
CA LYS A 75 7.81 7.98 13.89
C LYS A 75 8.25 7.14 12.70
N PHE A 76 8.10 5.82 12.80
CA PHE A 76 8.35 4.89 11.69
C PHE A 76 7.05 4.56 10.96
N VAL A 77 6.99 4.83 9.65
CA VAL A 77 5.78 4.65 8.83
C VAL A 77 6.07 3.75 7.63
N PRO A 78 5.53 2.52 7.61
CA PRO A 78 5.51 1.69 6.41
C PRO A 78 4.63 2.32 5.33
N ALA A 79 5.24 2.85 4.26
CA ALA A 79 4.53 3.56 3.19
C ALA A 79 4.69 2.95 1.79
N SER A 80 5.45 1.85 1.65
CA SER A 80 5.69 1.15 0.37
C SER A 80 4.48 0.38 -0.17
N GLY A 81 3.42 0.20 0.62
CA GLY A 81 2.29 -0.66 0.28
C GLY A 81 1.46 -0.17 -0.91
N ALA A 82 1.43 -0.93 -2.01
CA ALA A 82 0.61 -0.64 -3.18
C ALA A 82 -0.90 -0.68 -2.88
N ALA A 83 -1.67 0.10 -3.65
CA ALA A 83 -3.12 0.21 -3.50
C ALA A 83 -3.92 -0.93 -4.18
N THR A 84 -3.28 -1.99 -4.66
CA THR A 84 -3.86 -3.05 -5.50
C THR A 84 -5.14 -3.66 -4.92
N ARG A 85 -5.16 -3.94 -3.60
CA ARG A 85 -6.36 -4.51 -2.95
C ARG A 85 -7.49 -3.50 -2.83
N MET A 86 -7.17 -2.21 -2.68
CA MET A 86 -8.15 -1.12 -2.59
C MET A 86 -8.98 -1.01 -3.87
N PHE A 87 -8.33 -1.20 -5.01
CA PHE A 87 -8.95 -1.07 -6.33
C PHE A 87 -9.30 -2.42 -6.98
N LYS A 88 -9.39 -3.51 -6.20
CA LYS A 88 -9.63 -4.85 -6.73
C LYS A 88 -10.91 -4.91 -7.59
N SER A 89 -12.05 -4.47 -7.04
CA SER A 89 -13.34 -4.46 -7.74
C SER A 89 -13.28 -3.63 -9.03
N LEU A 90 -12.65 -2.44 -8.99
CA LEU A 90 -12.53 -1.59 -10.18
C LEU A 90 -11.60 -2.19 -11.24
N ASN A 91 -10.55 -2.93 -10.84
CA ASN A 91 -9.71 -3.67 -11.78
C ASN A 91 -10.46 -4.85 -12.42
N GLU A 92 -11.22 -5.60 -11.62
CA GLU A 92 -12.08 -6.68 -12.12
C GLU A 92 -13.12 -6.14 -13.12
N PHE A 93 -13.71 -4.98 -12.81
CA PHE A 93 -14.61 -4.30 -13.73
C PHE A 93 -13.92 -3.93 -15.06
N LEU A 94 -12.74 -3.28 -15.03
CA LEU A 94 -12.02 -2.93 -16.26
C LEU A 94 -11.68 -4.14 -17.13
N ASN A 95 -11.38 -5.27 -16.52
CA ASN A 95 -10.95 -6.47 -17.22
C ASN A 95 -12.11 -7.26 -17.86
N SER A 96 -13.33 -7.08 -17.38
CA SER A 96 -14.47 -7.90 -17.78
C SER A 96 -15.63 -7.14 -18.40
N PHE A 97 -15.74 -5.82 -18.19
CA PHE A 97 -16.82 -4.99 -18.73
C PHE A 97 -16.54 -4.55 -20.17
N ASN A 98 -17.50 -4.71 -21.05
CA ASN A 98 -17.44 -4.22 -22.44
C ASN A 98 -18.34 -2.98 -22.60
N PRO A 99 -17.78 -1.76 -22.75
CA PRO A 99 -18.55 -0.52 -22.80
C PRO A 99 -19.46 -0.38 -24.03
N GLU A 100 -19.28 -1.24 -25.05
CA GLU A 100 -20.12 -1.25 -26.27
C GLU A 100 -21.34 -2.17 -26.14
N LYS A 101 -21.35 -3.08 -25.16
CA LYS A 101 -22.36 -4.14 -25.05
C LYS A 101 -23.03 -4.21 -23.69
N ASP A 102 -22.30 -3.90 -22.65
CA ASP A 102 -22.75 -4.09 -21.27
C ASP A 102 -23.34 -2.80 -20.69
N THR A 103 -24.21 -2.95 -19.69
CA THR A 103 -24.65 -1.86 -18.85
C THR A 103 -24.11 -2.03 -17.44
N ILE A 104 -23.81 -0.93 -16.75
CA ILE A 104 -23.33 -0.95 -15.36
C ILE A 104 -24.32 -1.70 -14.45
N ASN A 105 -25.62 -1.46 -14.63
CA ASN A 105 -26.66 -2.13 -13.82
C ASN A 105 -26.63 -3.65 -14.02
N SER A 106 -26.48 -4.12 -15.26
CA SER A 106 -26.36 -5.56 -15.54
C SER A 106 -25.10 -6.15 -14.91
N TYR A 107 -23.97 -5.48 -15.08
CA TYR A 107 -22.68 -5.91 -14.53
C TYR A 107 -22.73 -6.02 -12.99
N VAL A 108 -23.19 -4.97 -12.30
CA VAL A 108 -23.29 -4.93 -10.85
C VAL A 108 -24.21 -6.03 -10.31
N ASN A 109 -25.35 -6.29 -10.99
CA ASN A 109 -26.30 -7.31 -10.55
C ASN A 109 -25.76 -8.74 -10.76
N ILE A 110 -25.14 -9.01 -11.90
CA ILE A 110 -24.58 -10.34 -12.22
C ILE A 110 -23.42 -10.67 -11.27
N ASN A 111 -22.49 -9.74 -11.06
CA ASN A 111 -21.30 -9.95 -10.25
C ASN A 111 -21.53 -9.65 -8.75
N LYS A 112 -22.72 -9.14 -8.39
CA LYS A 112 -23.05 -8.67 -7.02
C LYS A 112 -22.01 -7.68 -6.50
N ASP A 113 -21.48 -6.83 -7.38
CA ASP A 113 -20.39 -5.91 -7.10
C ASP A 113 -20.90 -4.65 -6.37
N LYS A 114 -20.97 -4.75 -5.05
CA LYS A 114 -21.41 -3.65 -4.18
C LYS A 114 -20.38 -2.52 -4.15
N ASP A 115 -19.09 -2.85 -4.28
CA ASP A 115 -18.00 -1.88 -4.16
C ASP A 115 -17.97 -0.95 -5.37
N LEU A 116 -18.16 -1.48 -6.60
CA LEU A 116 -18.30 -0.67 -7.80
C LEU A 116 -19.52 0.26 -7.70
N ASN A 117 -20.66 -0.25 -7.24
CA ASN A 117 -21.85 0.57 -7.07
C ASN A 117 -21.62 1.70 -6.06
N LEU A 118 -21.00 1.40 -4.92
CA LEU A 118 -20.67 2.40 -3.89
C LEU A 118 -19.68 3.45 -4.43
N PHE A 119 -18.67 3.02 -5.19
CA PHE A 119 -17.73 3.92 -5.86
C PHE A 119 -18.45 4.90 -6.79
N ILE A 120 -19.35 4.41 -7.65
CA ILE A 120 -20.09 5.24 -8.60
C ILE A 120 -20.95 6.29 -7.86
N VAL A 121 -21.67 5.87 -6.83
CA VAL A 121 -22.50 6.77 -6.02
C VAL A 121 -21.67 7.82 -5.31
N GLY A 122 -20.52 7.42 -4.73
CA GLY A 122 -19.62 8.30 -3.99
C GLY A 122 -18.64 9.11 -4.85
N LEU A 123 -18.58 8.87 -6.15
CA LEU A 123 -17.53 9.37 -7.04
C LEU A 123 -17.26 10.88 -6.91
N ARG A 124 -18.32 11.68 -6.84
CA ARG A 124 -18.21 13.14 -6.75
C ARG A 124 -17.73 13.67 -5.40
N SER A 125 -17.72 12.82 -4.38
CA SER A 125 -17.25 13.16 -3.03
C SER A 125 -15.76 12.91 -2.85
N PHE A 126 -15.09 12.23 -3.79
CA PHE A 126 -13.65 12.02 -3.68
C PHE A 126 -12.86 13.31 -3.95
N PRO A 127 -11.81 13.58 -3.16
CA PRO A 127 -10.97 14.77 -3.31
C PRO A 127 -10.39 14.94 -4.73
N PHE A 128 -10.00 13.85 -5.35
CA PHE A 128 -9.41 13.80 -6.69
C PHE A 128 -10.44 13.87 -7.85
N TYR A 129 -11.74 13.99 -7.57
CA TYR A 129 -12.77 13.91 -8.61
C TYR A 129 -12.61 14.95 -9.73
N ASN A 130 -12.28 16.19 -9.38
CA ASN A 130 -12.13 17.25 -10.39
C ASN A 130 -10.93 16.97 -11.31
N GLU A 131 -9.79 16.58 -10.76
CA GLU A 131 -8.59 16.19 -11.52
C GLU A 131 -8.91 14.98 -12.42
N LEU A 132 -9.52 13.94 -11.85
CA LEU A 132 -9.93 12.74 -12.59
C LEU A 132 -10.83 13.10 -13.78
N LYS A 133 -11.83 13.96 -13.57
CA LYS A 133 -12.77 14.37 -14.61
C LYS A 133 -12.09 15.12 -15.75
N GLU A 134 -11.21 16.06 -15.44
CA GLU A 134 -10.48 16.82 -16.48
C GLU A 134 -9.48 15.91 -17.23
N LYS A 135 -8.78 15.03 -16.52
CA LYS A 135 -7.90 14.04 -17.13
C LYS A 135 -8.68 13.08 -18.04
N THR A 136 -9.86 12.64 -17.62
CA THR A 136 -10.74 11.76 -18.43
C THR A 136 -11.15 12.44 -19.73
N LYS A 137 -11.57 13.70 -19.69
CA LYS A 137 -11.91 14.46 -20.89
C LYS A 137 -10.73 14.64 -21.85
N ALA A 138 -9.53 14.80 -21.31
CA ALA A 138 -8.31 14.95 -22.11
C ALA A 138 -7.93 13.63 -22.80
N LEU A 139 -8.12 12.48 -22.14
CA LEU A 139 -7.79 11.15 -22.68
C LEU A 139 -8.86 10.62 -23.67
N PHE A 140 -10.11 10.96 -23.44
CA PHE A 140 -11.24 10.50 -24.25
C PHE A 140 -11.90 11.68 -24.97
N THR A 141 -11.46 12.00 -26.17
CA THR A 141 -11.95 13.14 -26.94
C THR A 141 -13.48 13.10 -27.17
N ASP A 142 -14.03 11.88 -27.29
CA ASP A 142 -15.46 11.66 -27.51
C ASP A 142 -16.27 11.55 -26.21
N TYR A 143 -15.64 11.76 -25.06
CA TYR A 143 -16.27 11.67 -23.73
C TYR A 143 -17.60 12.44 -23.60
N PRO A 144 -17.77 13.64 -24.21
CA PRO A 144 -19.06 14.33 -24.18
C PRO A 144 -20.22 13.54 -24.80
N SER A 145 -19.95 12.76 -25.84
CA SER A 145 -20.95 11.95 -26.56
C SER A 145 -21.25 10.59 -25.94
N TYR A 146 -20.42 10.15 -24.97
CA TYR A 146 -20.57 8.87 -24.30
C TYR A 146 -21.89 8.80 -23.52
N ASN A 147 -22.51 7.62 -23.53
CA ASN A 147 -23.62 7.32 -22.62
C ASN A 147 -23.13 7.21 -21.15
N ALA A 148 -24.04 6.99 -20.21
CA ALA A 148 -23.70 6.93 -18.79
C ALA A 148 -22.73 5.79 -18.45
N ASP A 149 -22.92 4.62 -19.04
CA ASP A 149 -22.11 3.42 -18.80
C ASP A 149 -20.69 3.61 -19.35
N GLN A 150 -20.56 4.12 -20.57
CA GLN A 150 -19.29 4.45 -21.19
C GLN A 150 -18.50 5.53 -20.40
N LYS A 151 -19.23 6.51 -19.83
CA LYS A 151 -18.61 7.54 -18.96
C LYS A 151 -18.01 6.95 -17.70
N VAL A 152 -18.72 6.01 -17.05
CA VAL A 152 -18.19 5.31 -15.87
C VAL A 152 -16.95 4.50 -16.23
N TYR A 153 -17.00 3.74 -17.33
CA TYR A 153 -15.84 2.97 -17.80
C TYR A 153 -14.62 3.88 -18.05
N ALA A 154 -14.81 4.98 -18.77
CA ALA A 154 -13.74 5.94 -19.06
C ALA A 154 -13.13 6.54 -17.78
N ILE A 155 -13.97 6.88 -16.79
CA ILE A 155 -13.53 7.40 -15.50
C ILE A 155 -12.71 6.36 -14.74
N VAL A 156 -13.20 5.11 -14.63
CA VAL A 156 -12.47 4.05 -13.92
C VAL A 156 -11.15 3.74 -14.63
N LYS A 157 -11.14 3.69 -15.95
CA LYS A 157 -9.92 3.50 -16.74
C LYS A 157 -8.92 4.63 -16.48
N THR A 158 -9.35 5.89 -16.53
CA THR A 158 -8.48 7.05 -16.24
C THR A 158 -7.94 7.01 -14.80
N LEU A 159 -8.75 6.58 -13.83
CA LEU A 159 -8.32 6.50 -12.44
C LEU A 159 -7.17 5.51 -12.26
N LEU A 160 -7.26 4.33 -12.88
CA LEU A 160 -6.39 3.19 -12.55
C LEU A 160 -5.18 3.05 -13.46
N THR A 161 -5.26 3.41 -14.74
CA THR A 161 -4.20 3.13 -15.73
C THR A 161 -3.12 4.21 -15.76
N GLU A 162 -1.95 3.87 -16.31
CA GLU A 162 -0.77 4.74 -16.39
C GLU A 162 -1.00 5.99 -17.25
N GLU A 163 -1.81 5.89 -18.28
CA GLU A 163 -2.18 7.05 -19.11
C GLU A 163 -3.02 8.08 -18.33
N GLY A 164 -3.67 7.63 -17.25
CA GLY A 164 -4.51 8.43 -16.38
C GLY A 164 -3.81 8.90 -15.12
N LEU A 165 -4.40 8.56 -13.95
CA LEU A 165 -3.88 8.91 -12.64
C LEU A 165 -2.99 7.82 -12.02
N ASN A 166 -3.02 6.61 -12.59
CA ASN A 166 -2.22 5.45 -12.19
C ASN A 166 -2.40 5.03 -10.72
N PHE A 167 -3.61 5.16 -10.17
CA PHE A 167 -3.84 4.87 -8.75
C PHE A 167 -3.67 3.39 -8.39
N ALA A 168 -3.90 2.47 -9.35
CA ALA A 168 -3.76 1.04 -9.11
C ALA A 168 -2.32 0.63 -8.74
N ASN A 169 -1.31 1.32 -9.28
CA ASN A 169 0.09 1.00 -9.09
C ASN A 169 0.76 1.84 -8.00
N LYS A 170 0.19 3.00 -7.67
CA LYS A 170 0.77 3.92 -6.67
C LYS A 170 0.65 3.39 -5.25
N PRO A 171 1.63 3.68 -4.37
CA PRO A 171 1.51 3.46 -2.94
C PRO A 171 0.34 4.25 -2.34
N LYS A 172 -0.37 3.64 -1.38
CA LYS A 172 -1.51 4.29 -0.70
C LYS A 172 -1.13 5.61 -0.05
N GLY A 173 0.10 5.72 0.46
CA GLY A 173 0.60 6.88 1.17
C GLY A 173 0.56 8.18 0.38
N ILE A 174 0.67 8.10 -0.96
CA ILE A 174 0.71 9.26 -1.85
C ILE A 174 -0.62 9.54 -2.57
N LEU A 175 -1.68 8.78 -2.27
CA LEU A 175 -2.97 8.99 -2.91
C LEU A 175 -3.77 10.10 -2.19
N PRO A 176 -4.35 11.07 -2.94
CA PRO A 176 -5.02 12.25 -2.37
C PRO A 176 -6.46 11.93 -1.91
N PHE A 177 -6.59 11.24 -0.77
CA PHE A 177 -7.90 10.80 -0.25
C PHE A 177 -8.52 11.71 0.80
N HIS A 178 -7.81 12.72 1.29
CA HIS A 178 -8.24 13.54 2.42
C HIS A 178 -8.53 14.97 1.98
N ILE A 179 -9.45 15.64 2.65
CA ILE A 179 -9.68 17.09 2.55
C ILE A 179 -9.65 17.68 3.95
N GLN A 180 -8.74 18.61 4.18
CA GLN A 180 -8.69 19.39 5.41
C GLN A 180 -8.56 20.87 5.04
N ASN A 181 -9.40 21.72 5.61
CA ASN A 181 -9.39 23.17 5.35
C ASN A 181 -9.44 23.56 3.84
N LYS A 182 -10.13 22.76 3.02
CA LYS A 182 -10.23 22.86 1.54
C LYS A 182 -8.95 22.45 0.79
N GLU A 183 -7.93 22.00 1.46
CA GLU A 183 -6.73 21.42 0.85
C GLU A 183 -6.89 19.92 0.68
N ILE A 184 -6.41 19.43 -0.46
CA ILE A 184 -6.37 17.99 -0.75
C ILE A 184 -5.07 17.43 -0.19
N LEU A 185 -5.18 16.43 0.66
CA LEU A 185 -4.09 15.83 1.41
C LEU A 185 -3.94 14.35 1.12
N THR A 186 -2.73 13.87 1.29
CA THR A 186 -2.38 12.45 1.23
C THR A 186 -2.24 11.87 2.65
N PRO A 187 -2.23 10.53 2.82
CA PRO A 187 -1.88 9.92 4.10
C PRO A 187 -0.50 10.34 4.65
N ILE A 188 0.46 10.67 3.78
CA ILE A 188 1.76 11.21 4.20
C ILE A 188 1.57 12.54 4.93
N ASP A 189 0.74 13.43 4.41
CA ASP A 189 0.43 14.72 5.05
C ASP A 189 -0.16 14.53 6.44
N GLU A 190 -1.10 13.58 6.58
CA GLU A 190 -1.71 13.24 7.88
C GLU A 190 -0.68 12.69 8.87
N HIS A 191 0.24 11.84 8.41
CA HIS A 191 1.32 11.35 9.24
C HIS A 191 2.26 12.46 9.70
N VAL A 192 2.51 13.45 8.85
CA VAL A 192 3.31 14.64 9.21
C VAL A 192 2.58 15.47 10.26
N PHE A 193 1.31 15.77 10.07
CA PHE A 193 0.53 16.56 11.04
C PHE A 193 0.44 15.88 12.41
N GLU A 194 0.34 14.55 12.44
CA GLU A 194 0.32 13.78 13.68
C GLU A 194 1.58 13.97 14.51
N THR A 195 2.76 14.27 13.90
CA THR A 195 4.00 14.49 14.63
C THR A 195 3.94 15.68 15.59
N ASP A 196 3.06 16.64 15.33
CA ASP A 196 2.90 17.82 16.19
C ASP A 196 2.35 17.46 17.58
N PHE A 197 1.65 16.34 17.74
CA PHE A 197 1.09 15.91 19.01
C PHE A 197 2.13 15.36 19.99
N TYR A 198 3.26 14.87 19.50
CA TYR A 198 4.29 14.27 20.37
C TYR A 198 5.69 14.88 20.19
N LYS A 199 5.81 15.94 19.41
CA LYS A 199 7.08 16.65 19.27
C LYS A 199 7.56 17.26 20.59
N LYS A 200 8.87 17.37 20.70
CA LYS A 200 9.52 18.17 21.75
C LYS A 200 9.41 19.65 21.42
N SER A 201 9.46 20.49 22.47
CA SER A 201 9.39 21.94 22.30
C SER A 201 10.63 22.55 21.62
N SER A 202 11.78 21.87 21.68
CA SER A 202 13.11 22.40 21.29
C SER A 202 13.73 21.71 20.07
N GLU A 203 13.12 20.65 19.55
CA GLU A 203 13.69 19.84 18.45
C GLU A 203 12.69 19.69 17.30
N LYS A 204 13.22 19.47 16.08
CA LYS A 204 12.40 19.04 14.95
C LYS A 204 11.86 17.64 15.21
N SER A 205 10.59 17.41 14.87
CA SER A 205 10.03 16.06 14.88
C SER A 205 10.70 15.21 13.82
N LYS A 206 10.90 13.92 14.14
CA LYS A 206 11.51 12.96 13.23
C LYS A 206 10.46 11.99 12.72
N ILE A 207 10.48 11.77 11.42
CA ILE A 207 9.62 10.77 10.78
C ILE A 207 10.39 10.02 9.70
N HIS A 208 10.32 8.69 9.76
CA HIS A 208 10.94 7.80 8.80
C HIS A 208 9.87 7.05 7.99
N PHE A 209 9.96 7.13 6.67
CA PHE A 209 9.08 6.38 5.77
C PHE A 209 9.85 5.27 5.07
N THR A 210 9.31 4.04 5.10
CA THR A 210 9.76 3.00 4.18
C THR A 210 8.94 3.07 2.91
N ILE A 211 9.59 3.36 1.78
CA ILE A 211 8.95 3.63 0.50
C ILE A 211 9.40 2.65 -0.59
N SER A 212 8.65 2.59 -1.70
CA SER A 212 9.09 1.92 -2.92
C SER A 212 9.99 2.86 -3.72
N LYS A 213 11.13 2.37 -4.18
CA LYS A 213 12.15 3.15 -4.89
C LYS A 213 11.60 3.85 -6.15
N GLU A 214 10.71 3.18 -6.86
CA GLU A 214 10.08 3.68 -8.08
C GLU A 214 9.22 4.94 -7.89
N PHE A 215 8.71 5.17 -6.64
CA PHE A 215 7.88 6.31 -6.28
C PHE A 215 8.58 7.34 -5.40
N GLU A 216 9.90 7.24 -5.22
CA GLU A 216 10.66 8.15 -4.36
C GLU A 216 10.45 9.62 -4.73
N THR A 217 10.41 9.94 -6.03
CA THR A 217 10.16 11.30 -6.51
C THR A 217 8.79 11.83 -6.10
N ASP A 218 7.76 10.97 -6.14
CA ASP A 218 6.41 11.34 -5.72
C ASP A 218 6.36 11.62 -4.20
N PHE A 219 7.04 10.78 -3.40
CA PHE A 219 7.17 11.00 -1.95
C PHE A 219 7.88 12.31 -1.64
N LEU A 220 9.00 12.59 -2.31
CA LEU A 220 9.75 13.83 -2.14
C LEU A 220 8.91 15.06 -2.54
N ALA A 221 8.11 14.98 -3.60
CA ALA A 221 7.23 16.08 -4.01
C ALA A 221 6.21 16.45 -2.93
N ILE A 222 5.72 15.46 -2.15
CA ILE A 222 4.81 15.71 -1.03
C ILE A 222 5.56 16.23 0.19
N THR A 223 6.72 15.66 0.52
CA THR A 223 7.40 15.93 1.79
C THR A 223 8.26 17.20 1.78
N ASN A 224 8.73 17.65 0.62
CA ASN A 224 9.58 18.85 0.49
C ASN A 224 8.91 20.17 0.91
N LYS A 225 7.60 20.17 1.11
CA LYS A 225 6.88 21.34 1.64
C LYS A 225 6.98 21.48 3.17
N TYR A 226 7.59 20.50 3.86
CA TYR A 226 7.67 20.44 5.32
C TYR A 226 9.12 20.65 5.81
N ASP A 227 9.53 21.89 6.03
CA ASP A 227 10.92 22.27 6.42
C ASP A 227 11.12 22.20 7.94
N ASN A 228 10.05 22.12 8.72
CA ASN A 228 10.08 22.09 10.18
C ASN A 228 10.25 20.66 10.76
N LEU A 229 10.45 19.66 9.90
CA LEU A 229 10.57 18.25 10.25
C LEU A 229 11.90 17.68 9.74
N GLU A 230 12.33 16.61 10.38
CA GLU A 230 13.42 15.76 9.89
C GLU A 230 12.77 14.51 9.28
N ILE A 231 12.70 14.48 7.94
CA ILE A 231 12.08 13.38 7.20
C ILE A 231 13.18 12.54 6.56
N SER A 232 13.12 11.23 6.81
CA SER A 232 14.05 10.26 6.24
C SER A 232 13.31 9.14 5.52
N PHE A 233 14.01 8.47 4.59
CA PHE A 233 13.46 7.39 3.79
C PHE A 233 14.36 6.17 3.80
N SER A 234 13.75 4.98 3.76
CA SER A 234 14.42 3.74 3.40
C SER A 234 13.60 2.97 2.38
N HIS A 235 14.27 2.07 1.65
CA HIS A 235 13.61 1.15 0.73
C HIS A 235 13.53 -0.24 1.36
N GLN A 236 12.44 -0.96 1.07
CA GLN A 236 12.35 -2.36 1.47
C GLN A 236 13.49 -3.15 0.85
N SER A 237 14.19 -3.93 1.68
CA SER A 237 15.31 -4.74 1.22
C SER A 237 14.83 -5.88 0.32
N GLU A 238 15.50 -6.08 -0.82
CA GLU A 238 15.27 -7.22 -1.71
C GLU A 238 15.53 -8.57 -1.01
N THR A 239 16.31 -8.58 0.08
CA THR A 239 16.52 -9.77 0.90
C THR A 239 15.25 -10.27 1.58
N SER A 240 14.25 -9.40 1.73
CA SER A 240 12.95 -9.72 2.33
C SER A 240 11.91 -10.19 1.32
N ASP A 241 12.22 -10.20 0.04
CA ASP A 241 11.30 -10.61 -1.00
C ASP A 241 11.02 -12.11 -0.95
N THR A 242 9.83 -12.46 -1.42
CA THR A 242 9.37 -13.86 -1.49
C THR A 242 9.39 -14.32 -2.94
N ILE A 243 9.95 -15.51 -3.19
CA ILE A 243 9.88 -16.13 -4.52
C ILE A 243 8.41 -16.37 -4.91
N ALA A 244 8.06 -16.02 -6.14
CA ALA A 244 6.75 -16.35 -6.68
C ALA A 244 6.72 -17.80 -7.21
N VAL A 245 5.55 -18.43 -7.10
CA VAL A 245 5.33 -19.81 -7.57
C VAL A 245 4.11 -19.89 -8.49
N ASN A 246 4.13 -20.86 -9.38
CA ASN A 246 2.99 -21.31 -10.17
C ASN A 246 1.97 -22.05 -9.29
N SER A 247 0.81 -22.37 -9.84
CA SER A 247 -0.24 -23.13 -9.13
C SER A 247 0.17 -24.56 -8.73
N ASP A 248 1.22 -25.11 -9.36
CA ASP A 248 1.84 -26.39 -9.03
C ASP A 248 2.99 -26.28 -8.03
N ASN A 249 3.21 -25.10 -7.45
CA ASN A 249 4.29 -24.75 -6.54
C ASN A 249 5.71 -24.81 -7.13
N THR A 250 5.85 -24.83 -8.46
CA THR A 250 7.14 -24.60 -9.11
C THR A 250 7.49 -23.10 -9.14
N PRO A 251 8.79 -22.72 -9.13
CA PRO A 251 9.17 -21.31 -9.24
C PRO A 251 8.59 -20.63 -10.48
N PHE A 252 7.90 -19.50 -10.29
CA PHE A 252 7.41 -18.68 -11.40
C PHE A 252 8.56 -17.93 -12.05
N ARG A 253 8.55 -17.85 -13.39
CA ARG A 253 9.58 -17.18 -14.17
C ARG A 253 8.99 -16.09 -15.05
N THR A 254 9.78 -15.05 -15.26
CA THR A 254 9.48 -14.00 -16.23
C THR A 254 9.64 -14.50 -17.67
N GLU A 255 9.24 -13.68 -18.65
CA GLU A 255 9.44 -13.96 -20.07
C GLU A 255 10.93 -14.17 -20.42
N ASN A 256 11.84 -13.55 -19.68
CA ASN A 256 13.30 -13.72 -19.82
C ASN A 256 13.84 -14.95 -19.10
N ASN A 257 12.95 -15.83 -18.61
CA ASN A 257 13.29 -17.03 -17.85
C ASN A 257 14.00 -16.78 -16.51
N GLU A 258 13.91 -15.55 -15.96
CA GLU A 258 14.42 -15.20 -14.63
C GLU A 258 13.40 -15.56 -13.54
N LEU A 259 13.90 -15.89 -12.34
CA LEU A 259 13.05 -16.08 -11.17
C LEU A 259 12.33 -14.77 -10.83
N PHE A 260 11.05 -14.86 -10.55
CA PHE A 260 10.25 -13.70 -10.14
C PHE A 260 10.10 -13.65 -8.62
N PHE A 261 10.41 -12.49 -8.05
CA PHE A 261 10.29 -12.22 -6.62
C PHE A 261 9.25 -11.13 -6.38
N ARG A 262 8.53 -11.22 -5.28
CA ARG A 262 7.54 -10.23 -4.87
C ARG A 262 7.94 -9.62 -3.53
N PRO A 263 7.76 -8.31 -3.35
CA PRO A 263 7.99 -7.68 -2.07
C PRO A 263 7.25 -8.39 -0.94
N GLY A 264 7.94 -8.62 0.15
CA GLY A 264 7.35 -9.19 1.36
C GLY A 264 6.30 -8.23 1.96
N GLY A 265 5.42 -8.76 2.82
CA GLY A 265 4.45 -7.96 3.57
C GLY A 265 5.10 -7.09 4.66
N HIS A 266 4.27 -6.47 5.51
CA HIS A 266 4.75 -5.56 6.58
C HIS A 266 5.79 -6.17 7.53
N GLY A 267 5.77 -7.50 7.76
CA GLY A 267 6.78 -8.17 8.56
C GLY A 267 8.20 -8.06 8.02
N ALA A 268 8.35 -7.86 6.69
CA ALA A 268 9.64 -7.65 6.04
C ALA A 268 10.30 -6.32 6.43
N LEU A 269 9.52 -5.34 6.89
CA LEU A 269 10.00 -4.00 7.23
C LEU A 269 10.65 -3.92 8.61
N ILE A 270 10.70 -5.02 9.37
CA ILE A 270 11.44 -5.08 10.63
C ILE A 270 12.94 -4.84 10.41
N GLU A 271 13.48 -5.23 9.27
CA GLU A 271 14.88 -4.94 8.90
C GLU A 271 15.12 -3.43 8.75
N ASN A 272 14.17 -2.71 8.16
CA ASN A 272 14.23 -1.25 8.05
C ASN A 272 14.16 -0.60 9.43
N LEU A 273 13.28 -1.08 10.31
CA LEU A 273 13.17 -0.58 11.68
C LEU A 273 14.44 -0.83 12.50
N ASN A 274 15.10 -1.97 12.31
CA ASN A 274 16.36 -2.30 13.01
C ASN A 274 17.54 -1.40 12.57
N GLN A 275 17.43 -0.68 11.48
CA GLN A 275 18.50 0.20 10.96
C GLN A 275 18.38 1.65 11.44
N LEU A 276 17.30 2.00 12.14
CA LEU A 276 17.10 3.30 12.80
C LEU A 276 17.74 3.30 14.20
#